data_425ecb100ee2eb1d829e944c3342799a
#
_entry.id   425ecb100ee2eb1d829e944c3342799a
#
_cell.length_a   1.000
_cell.length_b   1.000
_cell.length_c   1.000
_cell.angle_alpha   90.00
_cell.angle_beta   90.00
_cell.angle_gamma   90.00
#
_symmetry.space_group_name_H-M   'P 1'
#
loop_
_entity.id
_entity.type
_entity.pdbx_description
1 polymer ?
#
loop_
_entity_poly.entity_id
_entity_poly.type
_entity_poly.pdbx_seq_one_letter_code
_entity_poly.pdbx_strand_id
1 'polypeptide(L)'
;AKEYGTQIKFFGIESVIDKNIIPDSLLYPNRLLLLNFNYTHTADLYIPQGKTKEYWFPINHIHGDLEKPDDIIFGNGDELSELVKLYNNEHLRNIKSTKYLETDNYRKMLTFINSTPYQVYIMGHSCGNSDRTLLNTLFEHKNCISIKPFYYIKEDGSDNYLEIIQNISRNFTDMKLMRDRVVNKTYCEKLLD
;
A
#
# COMPACT_ATOMS: atom_id res chain seq x y z
N ALA A 1 9.83 10.16 -13.08
CA ALA A 1 9.14 9.44 -14.16
C ALA A 1 10.09 8.60 -15.00
N LYS A 2 11.24 9.15 -15.46
CA LYS A 2 12.24 8.39 -16.25
C LYS A 2 12.89 7.24 -15.47
N GLU A 3 12.91 7.30 -14.16
CA GLU A 3 13.48 6.26 -13.28
C GLU A 3 12.55 5.06 -13.11
N TYR A 4 11.25 5.23 -13.26
CA TYR A 4 10.30 4.14 -13.12
C TYR A 4 10.51 3.02 -14.17
N GLY A 5 10.88 3.36 -15.37
CA GLY A 5 11.09 2.39 -16.46
C GLY A 5 12.19 1.37 -16.20
N THR A 6 13.15 1.66 -15.30
CA THR A 6 14.24 0.73 -14.95
C THR A 6 13.96 -0.14 -13.74
N GLN A 7 12.91 0.16 -12.98
CA GLN A 7 12.60 -0.49 -11.72
C GLN A 7 11.29 -1.28 -11.77
N ILE A 8 10.59 -1.21 -12.86
CA ILE A 8 9.34 -1.95 -13.04
C ILE A 8 9.70 -3.40 -13.38
N LYS A 9 9.37 -4.31 -12.48
CA LYS A 9 9.36 -5.73 -12.75
C LYS A 9 8.16 -6.02 -13.65
N PHE A 10 8.34 -5.89 -14.96
CA PHE A 10 7.28 -6.18 -15.93
C PHE A 10 7.04 -7.69 -15.97
N PHE A 11 5.84 -8.13 -15.56
CA PHE A 11 5.34 -9.50 -15.71
C PHE A 11 6.28 -10.60 -15.20
N GLY A 12 6.98 -10.37 -14.08
CA GLY A 12 7.89 -11.36 -13.52
C GLY A 12 9.20 -11.57 -14.30
N ILE A 13 9.45 -10.75 -15.33
CA ILE A 13 10.70 -10.81 -16.09
C ILE A 13 11.70 -9.86 -15.42
N GLU A 14 12.72 -10.42 -14.79
CA GLU A 14 13.91 -9.70 -14.31
C GLU A 14 14.83 -9.36 -15.50
N SER A 15 14.35 -8.62 -16.48
CA SER A 15 15.22 -8.11 -17.52
C SER A 15 15.45 -6.62 -17.30
N VAL A 16 16.70 -6.20 -17.45
CA VAL A 16 17.03 -4.81 -17.70
C VAL A 16 16.45 -4.51 -19.07
N ILE A 17 15.21 -4.04 -19.08
CA ILE A 17 14.54 -3.70 -20.33
C ILE A 17 15.22 -2.43 -20.84
N ASP A 18 15.81 -2.53 -22.02
CA ASP A 18 16.36 -1.37 -22.71
C ASP A 18 15.27 -0.30 -22.83
N LYS A 19 15.53 0.88 -22.25
CA LYS A 19 14.60 2.03 -22.26
C LYS A 19 14.11 2.42 -23.66
N ASN A 20 14.85 2.04 -24.69
CA ASN A 20 14.53 2.33 -26.08
C ASN A 20 13.46 1.38 -26.67
N ILE A 21 13.13 0.30 -25.96
CA ILE A 21 12.20 -0.73 -26.45
C ILE A 21 10.81 -0.58 -25.84
N ILE A 22 10.69 0.12 -24.68
CA ILE A 22 9.40 0.30 -24.00
C ILE A 22 8.70 1.54 -24.58
N PRO A 23 7.49 1.40 -25.13
CA PRO A 23 6.68 2.55 -25.51
C PRO A 23 6.45 3.48 -24.30
N ASP A 24 6.52 4.79 -24.52
CA ASP A 24 6.28 5.81 -23.47
C ASP A 24 4.95 5.58 -22.72
N SER A 25 3.94 5.07 -23.41
CA SER A 25 2.65 4.73 -22.83
C SER A 25 2.71 3.66 -21.72
N LEU A 26 3.76 2.83 -21.70
CA LEU A 26 3.99 1.82 -20.66
C LEU A 26 4.90 2.32 -19.53
N LEU A 27 5.53 3.48 -19.69
CA LEU A 27 6.37 4.09 -18.67
C LEU A 27 5.57 4.87 -17.63
N TYR A 28 4.32 5.19 -17.91
CA TYR A 28 3.46 5.99 -17.04
C TYR A 28 2.27 5.17 -16.57
N PRO A 29 1.90 5.25 -15.29
CA PRO A 29 0.70 4.61 -14.80
C PRO A 29 -0.54 5.28 -15.40
N ASN A 30 -1.48 4.49 -15.90
CA ASN A 30 -2.75 5.00 -16.42
C ASN A 30 -3.67 5.48 -15.28
N ARG A 31 -3.50 4.93 -14.08
CA ARG A 31 -4.30 5.25 -12.90
C ARG A 31 -3.41 5.17 -11.66
N LEU A 32 -3.63 6.08 -10.74
CA LEU A 32 -2.99 6.09 -9.44
C LEU A 32 -4.06 6.13 -8.35
N LEU A 33 -3.87 5.37 -7.28
CA LEU A 33 -4.65 5.46 -6.06
C LEU A 33 -3.70 5.82 -4.92
N LEU A 34 -3.94 6.95 -4.25
CA LEU A 34 -3.24 7.30 -3.04
C LEU A 34 -4.03 6.74 -1.85
N LEU A 35 -3.58 5.59 -1.32
CA LEU A 35 -4.18 4.97 -0.14
C LEU A 35 -3.57 5.60 1.10
N ASN A 36 -4.32 6.49 1.75
CA ASN A 36 -3.86 7.25 2.92
C ASN A 36 -4.31 6.57 4.21
N PHE A 37 -3.33 6.19 5.05
CA PHE A 37 -3.56 5.59 6.37
C PHE A 37 -3.59 6.63 7.50
N ASN A 38 -3.23 7.89 7.20
CA ASN A 38 -3.31 9.00 8.15
C ASN A 38 -4.72 9.62 8.12
N TYR A 39 -5.13 10.18 9.23
CA TYR A 39 -6.40 10.88 9.37
C TYR A 39 -6.37 12.33 8.85
N THR A 40 -5.20 12.82 8.42
CA THR A 40 -4.99 14.18 7.96
C THR A 40 -4.98 14.28 6.46
N HIS A 41 -5.29 15.48 5.95
CA HIS A 41 -5.26 15.81 4.51
C HIS A 41 -3.87 16.15 3.97
N THR A 42 -2.80 15.80 4.68
CA THR A 42 -1.41 16.04 4.22
C THR A 42 -1.15 15.41 2.85
N ALA A 43 -1.80 14.30 2.55
CA ALA A 43 -1.70 13.64 1.25
C ALA A 43 -2.17 14.51 0.07
N ASP A 44 -3.10 15.45 0.32
CA ASP A 44 -3.63 16.37 -0.72
C ASP A 44 -2.54 17.29 -1.26
N LEU A 45 -1.49 17.58 -0.45
CA LEU A 45 -0.36 18.41 -0.86
C LEU A 45 0.47 17.79 -1.99
N TYR A 46 0.38 16.48 -2.17
CA TYR A 46 1.10 15.75 -3.21
C TYR A 46 0.32 15.62 -4.52
N ILE A 47 -0.94 16.09 -4.54
CA ILE A 47 -1.73 16.12 -5.78
C ILE A 47 -1.32 17.34 -6.59
N PRO A 48 -0.87 17.17 -7.85
CA PRO A 48 -0.55 18.29 -8.72
C PRO A 48 -1.76 19.21 -8.89
N GLN A 49 -1.61 20.47 -8.52
CA GLN A 49 -2.61 21.50 -8.76
C GLN A 49 -2.53 21.95 -10.22
N GLY A 50 -3.51 21.61 -11.05
CA GLY A 50 -3.67 22.10 -12.42
C GLY A 50 -3.82 21.00 -13.47
N LYS A 51 -4.63 21.28 -14.42
CA LYS A 51 -4.86 20.79 -15.81
C LYS A 51 -4.71 19.30 -16.19
N THR A 52 -4.31 18.38 -15.35
CA THR A 52 -4.18 16.97 -15.71
C THR A 52 -5.33 16.14 -15.20
N LYS A 53 -6.54 16.36 -15.75
CA LYS A 53 -7.66 15.41 -15.56
C LYS A 53 -7.34 13.99 -16.05
N GLU A 54 -6.29 13.80 -16.83
CA GLU A 54 -5.88 12.52 -17.38
C GLU A 54 -5.20 11.60 -16.34
N TYR A 55 -4.62 12.17 -15.28
CA TYR A 55 -3.95 11.42 -14.21
C TYR A 55 -4.58 11.71 -12.85
N TRP A 56 -5.90 11.63 -12.78
CA TRP A 56 -6.60 11.90 -11.55
C TRP A 56 -6.29 10.83 -10.50
N PHE A 57 -5.75 11.26 -9.36
CA PHE A 57 -5.39 10.41 -8.23
C PHE A 57 -6.45 10.56 -7.15
N PRO A 58 -7.44 9.67 -7.06
CA PRO A 58 -8.30 9.70 -5.90
C PRO A 58 -7.47 9.38 -4.65
N ILE A 59 -7.57 10.24 -3.64
CA ILE A 59 -7.11 9.90 -2.30
C ILE A 59 -8.21 9.06 -1.66
N ASN A 60 -7.81 7.93 -1.12
CA ASN A 60 -8.66 7.08 -0.32
C ASN A 60 -8.15 7.09 1.11
N HIS A 61 -8.82 7.82 1.99
CA HIS A 61 -8.58 7.81 3.44
C HIS A 61 -9.15 6.52 4.01
N ILE A 62 -8.36 5.45 3.96
CA ILE A 62 -8.84 4.10 4.27
C ILE A 62 -9.33 3.96 5.72
N HIS A 63 -8.80 4.76 6.62
CA HIS A 63 -9.19 4.84 8.03
C HIS A 63 -10.10 6.04 8.36
N GLY A 64 -10.67 6.70 7.34
CA GLY A 64 -11.40 7.95 7.53
C GLY A 64 -10.50 9.16 7.68
N ASP A 65 -11.08 10.32 7.94
CA ASP A 65 -10.39 11.58 8.12
C ASP A 65 -10.98 12.42 9.27
N LEU A 66 -10.23 13.41 9.74
CA LEU A 66 -10.61 14.25 10.88
C LEU A 66 -11.77 15.21 10.56
N GLU A 67 -12.14 15.42 9.29
CA GLU A 67 -13.29 16.24 8.92
C GLU A 67 -14.60 15.50 9.14
N LYS A 68 -14.53 14.14 9.16
CA LYS A 68 -15.66 13.25 9.42
C LYS A 68 -15.35 12.29 10.56
N PRO A 69 -15.38 12.74 11.80
CA PRO A 69 -14.96 11.92 12.95
C PRO A 69 -15.73 10.61 13.11
N ASP A 70 -16.98 10.56 12.66
CA ASP A 70 -17.82 9.37 12.72
C ASP A 70 -17.35 8.24 11.76
N ASP A 71 -16.62 8.62 10.69
CA ASP A 71 -16.05 7.69 9.71
C ASP A 71 -14.66 7.17 10.11
N ILE A 72 -14.11 7.63 11.25
CA ILE A 72 -12.77 7.25 11.70
C ILE A 72 -12.75 5.78 12.12
N ILE A 73 -11.86 5.01 11.48
CA ILE A 73 -11.60 3.63 11.81
C ILE A 73 -10.37 3.55 12.72
N PHE A 74 -10.65 3.45 14.00
CA PHE A 74 -9.63 3.26 15.03
C PHE A 74 -9.87 1.93 15.73
N GLY A 75 -8.84 1.11 15.89
CA GLY A 75 -9.00 -0.17 16.57
C GLY A 75 -7.88 -1.17 16.28
N ASN A 76 -8.07 -2.35 16.80
CA ASN A 76 -7.15 -3.47 16.61
C ASN A 76 -7.34 -4.11 15.23
N GLY A 77 -6.29 -4.79 14.75
CA GLY A 77 -6.41 -5.72 13.64
C GLY A 77 -7.33 -6.91 13.99
N ASP A 78 -7.54 -7.78 13.00
CA ASP A 78 -8.47 -8.93 13.12
C ASP A 78 -7.90 -10.10 13.94
N GLU A 79 -6.75 -9.94 14.56
CA GLU A 79 -6.01 -10.98 15.29
C GLU A 79 -6.53 -11.15 16.72
N LEU A 80 -7.82 -11.40 16.86
CA LEU A 80 -8.39 -11.80 18.14
C LEU A 80 -8.36 -13.32 18.27
N SER A 81 -8.12 -13.83 19.50
CA SER A 81 -8.27 -15.26 19.77
C SER A 81 -9.68 -15.72 19.41
N GLU A 82 -9.81 -16.95 18.92
CA GLU A 82 -11.10 -17.55 18.57
C GLU A 82 -12.12 -17.49 19.73
N LEU A 83 -11.64 -17.64 20.96
CA LEU A 83 -12.49 -17.54 22.16
C LEU A 83 -13.07 -16.14 22.34
N VAL A 84 -12.29 -15.08 22.06
CA VAL A 84 -12.77 -13.71 22.16
C VAL A 84 -13.80 -13.41 21.07
N LYS A 85 -13.59 -13.92 19.85
CA LYS A 85 -14.53 -13.77 18.74
C LYS A 85 -15.88 -14.44 19.04
N LEU A 86 -15.88 -15.60 19.72
CA LEU A 86 -17.09 -16.39 19.98
C LEU A 86 -17.99 -15.79 21.08
N TYR A 87 -17.42 -15.12 22.09
CA TYR A 87 -18.16 -14.82 23.31
C TYR A 87 -18.37 -13.36 23.66
N ASN A 88 -17.80 -12.42 22.86
CA ASN A 88 -17.89 -11.01 23.23
C ASN A 88 -18.04 -10.07 22.03
N ASN A 89 -19.27 -9.65 21.76
CA ASN A 89 -19.59 -8.69 20.70
C ASN A 89 -18.92 -7.33 20.89
N GLU A 90 -18.61 -6.92 22.12
CA GLU A 90 -17.91 -5.65 22.38
C GLU A 90 -16.50 -5.64 21.79
N HIS A 91 -15.81 -6.78 21.82
CA HIS A 91 -14.51 -6.91 21.18
C HIS A 91 -14.60 -6.84 19.64
N LEU A 92 -15.68 -7.38 19.06
CA LEU A 92 -15.93 -7.34 17.63
C LEU A 92 -16.26 -5.93 17.12
N ARG A 93 -16.83 -5.09 17.99
CA ARG A 93 -17.22 -3.73 17.65
C ARG A 93 -16.05 -2.85 17.19
N ASN A 94 -14.87 -3.07 17.77
CA ASN A 94 -13.66 -2.26 17.50
C ASN A 94 -12.64 -2.97 16.59
N ILE A 95 -13.05 -4.03 15.89
CA ILE A 95 -12.21 -4.67 14.88
C ILE A 95 -12.29 -3.86 13.59
N LYS A 96 -11.14 -3.57 12.99
CA LYS A 96 -11.07 -2.79 11.75
C LYS A 96 -11.88 -3.39 10.62
N SER A 97 -11.89 -4.72 10.43
CA SER A 97 -12.68 -5.38 9.39
C SER A 97 -14.18 -5.10 9.52
N THR A 98 -14.72 -5.05 10.75
CA THR A 98 -16.11 -4.68 10.96
C THR A 98 -16.34 -3.21 10.59
N LYS A 99 -15.42 -2.34 11.00
CA LYS A 99 -15.48 -0.90 10.73
C LYS A 99 -15.36 -0.55 9.24
N TYR A 100 -14.60 -1.30 8.46
CA TYR A 100 -14.53 -1.12 7.00
C TYR A 100 -15.87 -1.34 6.28
N LEU A 101 -16.86 -1.96 6.94
CA LEU A 101 -18.20 -2.13 6.38
C LEU A 101 -19.11 -0.92 6.63
N GLU A 102 -18.73 0.00 7.52
CA GLU A 102 -19.50 1.22 7.81
C GLU A 102 -19.27 2.32 6.76
N THR A 103 -18.17 2.24 5.99
CA THR A 103 -17.85 3.18 4.92
C THR A 103 -17.62 2.46 3.58
N ASP A 104 -17.51 3.20 2.49
CA ASP A 104 -17.22 2.63 1.17
C ASP A 104 -15.72 2.66 0.79
N ASN A 105 -14.85 3.17 1.68
CA ASN A 105 -13.43 3.35 1.39
C ASN A 105 -12.71 2.04 1.06
N TYR A 106 -12.98 0.99 1.84
CA TYR A 106 -12.45 -0.34 1.56
C TYR A 106 -12.96 -0.89 0.21
N ARG A 107 -14.23 -0.67 -0.10
CA ARG A 107 -14.85 -1.08 -1.36
C ARG A 107 -14.24 -0.35 -2.56
N LYS A 108 -13.95 0.95 -2.43
CA LYS A 108 -13.24 1.74 -3.46
C LYS A 108 -11.84 1.17 -3.73
N MET A 109 -11.09 0.82 -2.67
CA MET A 109 -9.80 0.15 -2.82
C MET A 109 -9.95 -1.17 -3.58
N LEU A 110 -10.90 -2.04 -3.20
CA LEU A 110 -11.16 -3.30 -3.90
C LEU A 110 -11.49 -3.09 -5.38
N THR A 111 -12.29 -2.08 -5.69
CA THR A 111 -12.62 -1.74 -7.09
C THR A 111 -11.37 -1.38 -7.88
N PHE A 112 -10.46 -0.63 -7.29
CA PHE A 112 -9.20 -0.26 -7.92
C PHE A 112 -8.31 -1.48 -8.17
N ILE A 113 -8.03 -2.29 -7.15
CA ILE A 113 -7.12 -3.45 -7.27
C ILE A 113 -7.67 -4.58 -8.15
N ASN A 114 -9.00 -4.66 -8.28
CA ASN A 114 -9.63 -5.63 -9.19
C ASN A 114 -9.60 -5.19 -10.66
N SER A 115 -9.38 -3.92 -10.95
CA SER A 115 -9.54 -3.37 -12.31
C SER A 115 -8.42 -3.77 -13.27
N THR A 116 -7.17 -3.74 -12.82
CA THR A 116 -5.97 -3.98 -13.64
C THR A 116 -4.81 -4.46 -12.77
N PRO A 117 -3.74 -5.04 -13.34
CA PRO A 117 -2.48 -5.24 -12.64
C PRO A 117 -1.95 -3.93 -12.05
N TYR A 118 -1.40 -3.98 -10.84
CA TYR A 118 -0.90 -2.81 -10.13
C TYR A 118 0.39 -3.07 -9.37
N GLN A 119 1.07 -1.99 -9.04
CA GLN A 119 2.25 -1.96 -8.20
C GLN A 119 1.93 -1.18 -6.92
N VAL A 120 2.54 -1.58 -5.82
CA VAL A 120 2.43 -0.91 -4.52
C VAL A 120 3.72 -0.18 -4.20
N TYR A 121 3.61 1.10 -3.87
CA TYR A 121 4.71 1.93 -3.35
C TYR A 121 4.38 2.29 -1.91
N ILE A 122 5.24 1.86 -0.96
CA ILE A 122 5.04 2.11 0.46
C ILE A 122 5.89 3.30 0.87
N MET A 123 5.23 4.39 1.22
CA MET A 123 5.86 5.67 1.57
C MET A 123 5.49 6.04 3.01
N GLY A 124 6.41 5.82 3.96
CA GLY A 124 6.24 6.19 5.38
C GLY A 124 5.30 5.30 6.20
N HIS A 125 4.67 4.28 5.61
CA HIS A 125 3.81 3.35 6.34
C HIS A 125 4.62 2.21 6.95
N SER A 126 4.37 1.89 8.23
CA SER A 126 5.12 0.87 8.98
C SER A 126 4.77 -0.57 8.61
N CYS A 127 3.67 -0.81 7.92
CA CYS A 127 3.11 -2.14 7.63
C CYS A 127 2.89 -3.01 8.88
N GLY A 128 2.49 -2.38 9.98
CA GLY A 128 2.25 -3.05 11.26
C GLY A 128 1.04 -3.99 11.23
N ASN A 129 0.97 -4.85 12.25
CA ASN A 129 -0.05 -5.91 12.35
C ASN A 129 -1.48 -5.35 12.43
N SER A 130 -1.67 -4.12 12.89
CA SER A 130 -3.01 -3.50 12.98
C SER A 130 -3.73 -3.40 11.63
N ASP A 131 -2.99 -3.47 10.53
CA ASP A 131 -3.52 -3.38 9.17
C ASP A 131 -3.32 -4.67 8.37
N ARG A 132 -2.96 -5.76 9.05
CA ARG A 132 -2.56 -7.02 8.42
C ARG A 132 -3.56 -7.54 7.41
N THR A 133 -4.84 -7.63 7.76
CA THR A 133 -5.85 -8.18 6.86
C THR A 133 -6.00 -7.35 5.59
N LEU A 134 -5.97 -6.02 5.72
CA LEU A 134 -6.02 -5.10 4.59
C LEU A 134 -4.76 -5.22 3.74
N LEU A 135 -3.58 -5.20 4.37
CA LEU A 135 -2.30 -5.30 3.66
C LEU A 135 -2.12 -6.67 3.00
N ASN A 136 -2.56 -7.76 3.64
CA ASN A 136 -2.59 -9.07 3.01
C ASN A 136 -3.45 -9.08 1.76
N THR A 137 -4.66 -8.51 1.84
CA THR A 137 -5.55 -8.38 0.67
C THR A 137 -4.88 -7.61 -0.47
N LEU A 138 -4.14 -6.54 -0.14
CA LEU A 138 -3.45 -5.71 -1.13
C LEU A 138 -2.21 -6.41 -1.69
N PHE A 139 -1.43 -7.10 -0.85
CA PHE A 139 -0.14 -7.67 -1.23
C PHE A 139 -0.27 -9.03 -1.94
N GLU A 140 -1.22 -9.87 -1.52
CA GLU A 140 -1.43 -11.20 -2.10
C GLU A 140 -2.46 -11.22 -3.23
N HIS A 141 -3.09 -10.09 -3.54
CA HIS A 141 -4.06 -10.01 -4.63
C HIS A 141 -3.44 -10.44 -5.96
N LYS A 142 -4.21 -11.17 -6.78
CA LYS A 142 -3.75 -11.71 -8.08
C LYS A 142 -3.19 -10.66 -9.03
N ASN A 143 -3.68 -9.42 -8.95
CA ASN A 143 -3.24 -8.31 -9.78
C ASN A 143 -2.05 -7.54 -9.19
N CYS A 144 -1.57 -7.84 -7.98
CA CYS A 144 -0.39 -7.21 -7.42
C CYS A 144 0.86 -7.76 -8.09
N ILE A 145 1.61 -6.92 -8.78
CA ILE A 145 2.82 -7.31 -9.51
C ILE A 145 4.06 -7.12 -8.63
N SER A 146 4.16 -5.97 -7.96
CA SER A 146 5.34 -5.65 -7.15
C SER A 146 5.01 -4.74 -5.99
N ILE A 147 5.85 -4.78 -4.95
CA ILE A 147 5.75 -3.98 -3.74
C ILE A 147 7.11 -3.36 -3.49
N LYS A 148 7.20 -2.04 -3.62
CA LYS A 148 8.44 -1.27 -3.39
C LYS A 148 8.32 -0.43 -2.13
N PRO A 149 9.03 -0.78 -1.05
CA PRO A 149 9.13 0.09 0.11
C PRO A 149 10.17 1.19 -0.11
N PHE A 150 9.86 2.39 0.37
CA PHE A 150 10.84 3.45 0.59
C PHE A 150 11.26 3.43 2.05
N TYR A 151 12.56 3.62 2.29
CA TYR A 151 13.14 3.58 3.63
C TYR A 151 13.73 4.93 4.01
N TYR A 152 14.02 5.13 5.28
CA TYR A 152 14.72 6.32 5.76
C TYR A 152 16.04 5.95 6.42
N ILE A 153 16.96 6.91 6.42
CA ILE A 153 18.24 6.79 7.13
C ILE A 153 18.06 7.32 8.55
N LYS A 154 18.45 6.52 9.53
CA LYS A 154 18.42 6.89 10.95
C LYS A 154 19.60 7.81 11.29
N GLU A 155 19.54 8.47 12.45
CA GLU A 155 20.60 9.37 12.93
C GLU A 155 21.95 8.68 13.09
N ASP A 156 21.97 7.38 13.38
CA ASP A 156 23.19 6.58 13.49
C ASP A 156 23.78 6.11 12.15
N GLY A 157 23.18 6.54 11.03
CA GLY A 157 23.58 6.15 9.66
C GLY A 157 23.05 4.81 9.19
N SER A 158 22.38 4.04 10.05
CA SER A 158 21.66 2.83 9.64
C SER A 158 20.36 3.19 8.93
N ASP A 159 19.72 2.22 8.27
CA ASP A 159 18.41 2.40 7.66
C ASP A 159 17.37 1.45 8.28
N ASN A 160 16.10 1.76 8.04
CA ASN A 160 14.99 0.96 8.53
C ASN A 160 14.46 -0.06 7.51
N TYR A 161 15.18 -0.31 6.41
CA TYR A 161 14.71 -1.22 5.34
C TYR A 161 14.37 -2.61 5.87
N LEU A 162 15.28 -3.21 6.67
CA LEU A 162 15.06 -4.55 7.22
C LEU A 162 13.81 -4.59 8.11
N GLU A 163 13.59 -3.56 8.91
CA GLU A 163 12.42 -3.44 9.77
C GLU A 163 11.12 -3.40 8.95
N ILE A 164 11.10 -2.62 7.87
CA ILE A 164 9.95 -2.56 6.95
C ILE A 164 9.72 -3.94 6.31
N ILE A 165 10.76 -4.61 5.84
CA ILE A 165 10.64 -5.95 5.23
C ILE A 165 10.11 -6.98 6.23
N GLN A 166 10.56 -6.94 7.49
CA GLN A 166 10.04 -7.81 8.54
C GLN A 166 8.54 -7.58 8.78
N ASN A 167 8.11 -6.32 8.77
CA ASN A 167 6.70 -5.98 8.90
C ASN A 167 5.90 -6.42 7.67
N ILE A 168 6.41 -6.17 6.45
CA ILE A 168 5.78 -6.66 5.22
C ILE A 168 5.62 -8.18 5.27
N SER A 169 6.65 -8.91 5.72
CA SER A 169 6.62 -10.38 5.75
C SER A 169 5.51 -10.93 6.64
N ARG A 170 5.18 -10.24 7.74
CA ARG A 170 4.06 -10.63 8.65
C ARG A 170 2.69 -10.48 7.99
N ASN A 171 2.59 -9.67 6.93
CA ASN A 171 1.36 -9.47 6.18
C ASN A 171 1.16 -10.48 5.05
N PHE A 172 2.13 -11.38 4.83
CA PHE A 172 2.02 -12.47 3.86
C PHE A 172 1.67 -13.79 4.54
N THR A 173 0.86 -14.60 3.87
CA THR A 173 0.64 -16.02 4.18
C THR A 173 1.49 -16.91 3.26
N ASP A 174 1.74 -16.47 2.03
CA ASP A 174 2.62 -17.15 1.06
C ASP A 174 3.97 -16.43 0.92
N MET A 175 5.01 -17.02 1.50
CA MET A 175 6.38 -16.49 1.45
C MET A 175 7.03 -16.58 0.06
N LYS A 176 6.49 -17.38 -0.86
CA LYS A 176 6.95 -17.38 -2.25
C LYS A 176 6.47 -16.12 -2.94
N LEU A 177 5.19 -15.78 -2.77
CA LEU A 177 4.63 -14.52 -3.29
C LEU A 177 5.36 -13.30 -2.72
N MET A 178 5.69 -13.33 -1.43
CA MET A 178 6.48 -12.24 -0.82
C MET A 178 7.80 -12.04 -1.56
N ARG A 179 8.59 -13.10 -1.74
CA ARG A 179 9.89 -13.02 -2.43
C ARG A 179 9.78 -12.62 -3.90
N ASP A 180 8.69 -13.00 -4.53
CA ASP A 180 8.46 -12.68 -5.93
C ASP A 180 8.06 -11.20 -6.12
N ARG A 181 7.26 -10.64 -5.20
CA ARG A 181 6.66 -9.32 -5.34
C ARG A 181 7.44 -8.20 -4.67
N VAL A 182 8.13 -8.47 -3.56
CA VAL A 182 8.86 -7.43 -2.83
C VAL A 182 10.15 -7.09 -3.55
N VAL A 183 10.31 -5.80 -3.85
CA VAL A 183 11.47 -5.26 -4.57
C VAL A 183 12.71 -5.34 -3.70
N ASN A 184 13.83 -5.82 -4.26
CA ASN A 184 15.10 -5.94 -3.57
C ASN A 184 15.64 -4.56 -3.14
N LYS A 185 16.36 -4.51 -2.02
CA LYS A 185 16.94 -3.28 -1.47
C LYS A 185 17.72 -2.46 -2.50
N THR A 186 18.46 -3.12 -3.38
CA THR A 186 19.28 -2.48 -4.43
C THR A 186 18.46 -1.62 -5.42
N TYR A 187 17.15 -1.86 -5.49
CA TYR A 187 16.21 -1.11 -6.34
C TYR A 187 15.24 -0.24 -5.52
N CYS A 188 15.41 -0.21 -4.20
CA CYS A 188 14.66 0.66 -3.31
C CYS A 188 15.44 1.95 -3.05
N GLU A 189 14.72 3.00 -2.74
CA GLU A 189 15.26 4.34 -2.52
C GLU A 189 14.90 4.83 -1.11
N LYS A 190 15.67 5.79 -0.62
CA LYS A 190 15.29 6.52 0.58
C LYS A 190 14.09 7.43 0.30
N LEU A 191 13.24 7.60 1.29
CA LEU A 191 12.01 8.39 1.16
C LEU A 191 12.30 9.89 1.05
N LEU A 192 13.31 10.36 1.78
CA LEU A 192 13.77 11.75 1.81
C LEU A 192 15.29 11.79 1.68
N ASP A 193 15.80 12.83 1.05
CA ASP A 193 17.24 13.17 0.99
C ASP A 193 17.73 13.86 2.24
#